data_95338d3e62f72a11bb3bcdb1dc561f61
#
_entry.id   95338d3e62f72a11bb3bcdb1dc561f61
#
_cell.length_a   1.000
_cell.length_b   1.000
_cell.length_c   1.000
_cell.angle_alpha   90.00
_cell.angle_beta   90.00
_cell.angle_gamma   90.00
#
_symmetry.space_group_name_H-M   'P 1'
#
loop_
_entity.id
_entity.type
_entity.pdbx_description
1 polymer ?
#
loop_
_entity_poly.entity_id
_entity_poly.type
_entity_poly.pdbx_seq_one_letter_code
_entity_poly.pdbx_strand_id
1 'polypeptide(L)'
;MNTKRVLDHMMLLNLLKQEPYHVEEIGDGNLNFVYRIFDSNHTSFILKYAPPYLRLLGEDFKLPQERICVEMHTMSYFESIAPSFVPHIFHCDEAHFYCVMEDLKGHVLLQQKRLKEKIPLVIYEKLGTFLALLYTNTPLSCKEDFYENATLKSISENYIFVFPHISNHEALILPPFFTPVLKSALFEENMDTLRDLFLHVKECLIHGDLHTGSLLVHGDDVKVIDAEFSLFAPLGFDMGVLFAHILFGELHALMLGHQTQTQEALLSV
;
A
#
# COMPACT_ATOMS: atom_id res chain seq x y z
N MET A 1 -1.80 17.69 13.60
CA MET A 1 -3.25 17.73 13.24
C MET A 1 -4.06 18.30 14.41
N ASN A 2 -5.09 19.10 14.15
CA ASN A 2 -6.01 19.55 15.21
C ASN A 2 -7.20 18.60 15.28
N THR A 3 -7.16 17.64 16.21
CA THR A 3 -8.18 16.58 16.37
C THR A 3 -9.59 17.15 16.55
N LYS A 4 -9.75 18.25 17.32
CA LYS A 4 -11.06 18.87 17.52
C LYS A 4 -11.68 19.35 16.21
N ARG A 5 -10.89 20.03 15.35
CA ARG A 5 -11.35 20.50 14.04
C ARG A 5 -11.79 19.36 13.13
N VAL A 6 -11.08 18.24 13.16
CA VAL A 6 -11.43 17.06 12.37
C VAL A 6 -12.74 16.45 12.86
N LEU A 7 -12.92 16.31 14.17
CA LEU A 7 -14.18 15.82 14.75
C LEU A 7 -15.35 16.74 14.42
N ASP A 8 -15.17 18.06 14.56
CA ASP A 8 -16.20 19.05 14.18
C ASP A 8 -16.58 18.91 12.71
N HIS A 9 -15.60 18.67 11.82
CA HIS A 9 -15.86 18.46 10.39
C HIS A 9 -16.59 17.13 10.13
N MET A 10 -16.20 16.03 10.77
CA MET A 10 -16.90 14.75 10.65
C MET A 10 -18.36 14.84 11.16
N MET A 11 -18.64 15.68 12.14
CA MET A 11 -20.00 15.98 12.59
C MET A 11 -20.79 16.75 11.51
N LEU A 12 -20.18 17.77 10.89
CA LEU A 12 -20.81 18.52 9.79
C LEU A 12 -21.13 17.61 8.59
N LEU A 13 -20.31 16.59 8.35
CA LEU A 13 -20.55 15.58 7.32
C LEU A 13 -21.57 14.50 7.73
N ASN A 14 -22.16 14.60 8.94
CA ASN A 14 -23.06 13.58 9.52
C ASN A 14 -22.43 12.17 9.63
N LEU A 15 -21.14 12.05 9.65
CA LEU A 15 -20.43 10.79 9.85
C LEU A 15 -20.48 10.35 11.31
N LEU A 16 -20.28 11.28 12.24
CA LEU A 16 -20.42 11.06 13.68
C LEU A 16 -21.77 11.61 14.17
N LYS A 17 -22.50 10.82 14.93
CA LYS A 17 -23.89 11.13 15.32
C LYS A 17 -24.07 11.40 16.80
N GLN A 18 -23.25 10.86 17.68
CA GLN A 18 -23.47 10.90 19.10
C GLN A 18 -22.17 10.99 19.92
N GLU A 19 -22.09 12.00 20.78
CA GLU A 19 -21.02 12.13 21.79
C GLU A 19 -21.19 11.13 22.95
N PRO A 20 -20.13 10.75 23.67
CA PRO A 20 -18.76 11.14 23.45
C PRO A 20 -18.09 10.40 22.31
N TYR A 21 -17.11 11.05 21.64
CA TYR A 21 -16.27 10.42 20.64
C TYR A 21 -14.96 9.96 21.25
N HIS A 22 -14.51 8.80 20.82
CA HIS A 22 -13.21 8.25 21.16
C HIS A 22 -12.31 8.27 19.93
N VAL A 23 -11.05 8.66 20.14
CA VAL A 23 -10.02 8.68 19.11
C VAL A 23 -8.86 7.86 19.62
N GLU A 24 -8.52 6.80 18.90
CA GLU A 24 -7.36 5.97 19.21
C GLU A 24 -6.42 5.94 17.99
N GLU A 25 -5.14 6.10 18.22
CA GLU A 25 -4.15 5.89 17.17
C GLU A 25 -3.99 4.38 16.97
N ILE A 26 -4.09 3.93 15.73
CA ILE A 26 -4.00 2.53 15.35
C ILE A 26 -2.89 2.32 14.33
N GLY A 27 -2.24 1.16 14.44
CA GLY A 27 -1.18 0.76 13.49
C GLY A 27 0.14 1.50 13.68
N ASP A 28 1.18 0.85 13.21
CA ASP A 28 2.57 1.36 13.23
C ASP A 28 2.94 2.00 11.89
N GLY A 29 1.98 2.74 11.27
CA GLY A 29 2.18 3.36 9.96
C GLY A 29 3.48 4.15 9.90
N ASN A 30 4.35 3.80 8.95
CA ASN A 30 5.68 4.41 8.81
C ASN A 30 5.60 5.83 8.25
N LEU A 31 4.61 6.09 7.37
CA LEU A 31 4.48 7.34 6.63
C LEU A 31 3.41 8.26 7.22
N ASN A 32 2.25 7.71 7.55
CA ASN A 32 1.05 8.47 7.94
C ASN A 32 0.60 8.14 9.37
N PHE A 33 -0.15 9.07 9.97
CA PHE A 33 -0.90 8.78 11.18
C PHE A 33 -2.25 8.17 10.83
N VAL A 34 -2.63 7.10 11.52
CA VAL A 34 -3.90 6.42 11.33
C VAL A 34 -4.64 6.39 12.67
N TYR A 35 -5.85 6.91 12.67
CA TYR A 35 -6.70 6.97 13.84
C TYR A 35 -8.01 6.24 13.60
N ARG A 36 -8.46 5.46 14.59
CA ARG A 36 -9.84 5.00 14.64
C ARG A 36 -10.64 6.00 15.46
N ILE A 37 -11.75 6.47 14.90
CA ILE A 37 -12.71 7.36 15.56
C ILE A 37 -14.01 6.62 15.71
N PHE A 38 -14.56 6.55 16.89
CA PHE A 38 -15.83 5.87 17.14
C PHE A 38 -16.70 6.61 18.17
N ASP A 39 -18.02 6.48 18.01
CA ASP A 39 -19.01 7.03 18.90
C ASP A 39 -19.50 6.00 19.94
N SER A 40 -20.38 6.43 20.86
CA SER A 40 -20.99 5.57 21.86
C SER A 40 -21.87 4.45 21.28
N ASN A 41 -22.28 4.55 20.01
CA ASN A 41 -23.05 3.52 19.29
C ASN A 41 -22.15 2.54 18.54
N HIS A 42 -20.83 2.59 18.73
CA HIS A 42 -19.86 1.81 18.00
C HIS A 42 -19.83 2.05 16.47
N THR A 43 -20.38 3.17 15.99
CA THR A 43 -20.13 3.66 14.64
C THR A 43 -18.68 4.12 14.59
N SER A 44 -17.88 3.56 13.67
CA SER A 44 -16.45 3.86 13.61
C SER A 44 -15.98 4.12 12.21
N PHE A 45 -14.94 4.93 12.13
CA PHE A 45 -14.27 5.34 10.90
C PHE A 45 -12.75 5.32 11.11
N ILE A 46 -12.03 5.13 10.02
CA ILE A 46 -10.59 5.35 9.99
C ILE A 46 -10.32 6.74 9.44
N LEU A 47 -9.51 7.49 10.16
CA LEU A 47 -8.95 8.77 9.72
C LEU A 47 -7.47 8.60 9.49
N LYS A 48 -7.01 8.89 8.26
CA LYS A 48 -5.60 8.87 7.89
C LYS A 48 -5.14 10.31 7.64
N TYR A 49 -4.00 10.70 8.20
CA TYR A 49 -3.41 12.02 8.08
C TYR A 49 -1.96 11.93 7.63
N ALA A 50 -1.61 12.67 6.60
CA ALA A 50 -0.26 12.75 6.07
C ALA A 50 0.51 13.92 6.69
N PRO A 51 1.51 13.69 7.56
CA PRO A 51 2.39 14.74 8.04
C PRO A 51 3.36 15.19 6.93
N PRO A 52 3.96 16.42 7.03
CA PRO A 52 4.94 16.91 6.04
C PRO A 52 6.33 16.27 6.21
N TYR A 53 6.38 15.05 6.75
CA TYR A 53 7.62 14.30 6.99
C TYR A 53 7.31 12.80 7.08
N LEU A 54 8.37 11.99 6.95
CA LEU A 54 8.29 10.55 7.19
C LEU A 54 8.17 10.30 8.70
N ARG A 55 7.03 9.78 9.15
CA ARG A 55 6.74 9.58 10.56
C ARG A 55 7.82 8.76 11.29
N LEU A 56 8.32 7.70 10.65
CA LEU A 56 9.33 6.82 11.24
C LEU A 56 10.68 7.52 11.49
N LEU A 57 11.08 8.44 10.60
CA LEU A 57 12.38 9.13 10.64
C LEU A 57 12.30 10.53 11.25
N GLY A 58 11.08 11.05 11.52
CA GLY A 58 10.87 12.35 12.14
C GLY A 58 10.91 13.53 11.18
N GLU A 59 10.85 14.74 11.75
CA GLU A 59 10.63 15.99 11.03
C GLU A 59 11.78 16.39 10.08
N ASP A 60 12.96 15.82 10.23
CA ASP A 60 14.11 16.08 9.36
C ASP A 60 13.96 15.44 7.98
N PHE A 61 13.19 14.37 7.88
CA PHE A 61 12.94 13.69 6.61
C PHE A 61 11.63 14.18 5.98
N LYS A 62 11.72 15.25 5.20
CA LYS A 62 10.54 15.87 4.55
C LYS A 62 9.89 14.94 3.53
N LEU A 63 8.56 14.90 3.55
CA LEU A 63 7.75 14.13 2.62
C LEU A 63 6.50 14.94 2.22
N PRO A 64 6.13 15.01 0.93
CA PRO A 64 4.96 15.78 0.50
C PRO A 64 3.68 15.24 1.11
N GLN A 65 2.82 16.12 1.60
CA GLN A 65 1.54 15.75 2.19
C GLN A 65 0.51 15.34 1.12
N GLU A 66 0.70 15.81 -0.11
CA GLU A 66 -0.12 15.55 -1.30
C GLU A 66 -0.22 14.05 -1.62
N ARG A 67 0.66 13.21 -1.06
CA ARG A 67 0.58 11.75 -1.19
C ARG A 67 -0.76 11.19 -0.70
N ILE A 68 -1.41 11.84 0.30
CA ILE A 68 -2.74 11.42 0.76
C ILE A 68 -3.81 11.67 -0.32
N CYS A 69 -3.66 12.74 -1.11
CA CYS A 69 -4.57 13.03 -2.22
C CYS A 69 -4.40 11.97 -3.32
N VAL A 70 -3.15 11.59 -3.65
CA VAL A 70 -2.87 10.49 -4.58
C VAL A 70 -3.54 9.20 -4.10
N GLU A 71 -3.35 8.84 -2.83
CA GLU A 71 -3.99 7.67 -2.23
C GLU A 71 -5.52 7.72 -2.39
N MET A 72 -6.15 8.84 -2.02
CA MET A 72 -7.61 8.95 -2.03
C MET A 72 -8.20 8.91 -3.43
N HIS A 73 -7.61 9.59 -4.38
CA HIS A 73 -8.05 9.54 -5.77
C HIS A 73 -7.88 8.13 -6.35
N THR A 74 -6.76 7.48 -6.05
CA THR A 74 -6.51 6.09 -6.46
C THR A 74 -7.52 5.13 -5.82
N MET A 75 -7.75 5.23 -4.51
CA MET A 75 -8.70 4.38 -3.81
C MET A 75 -10.14 4.58 -4.32
N SER A 76 -10.54 5.83 -4.57
CA SER A 76 -11.84 6.14 -5.17
C SER A 76 -11.96 5.58 -6.59
N TYR A 77 -10.88 5.63 -7.37
CA TYR A 77 -10.84 5.00 -8.68
C TYR A 77 -10.94 3.47 -8.56
N PHE A 78 -10.17 2.86 -7.67
CA PHE A 78 -10.25 1.41 -7.42
C PHE A 78 -11.64 1.00 -6.94
N GLU A 79 -12.29 1.80 -6.08
CA GLU A 79 -13.67 1.56 -5.66
C GLU A 79 -14.64 1.56 -6.86
N SER A 80 -14.43 2.42 -7.84
CA SER A 80 -15.29 2.50 -9.04
C SER A 80 -15.21 1.26 -9.94
N ILE A 81 -14.06 0.57 -9.98
CA ILE A 81 -13.84 -0.60 -10.84
C ILE A 81 -13.82 -1.94 -10.09
N ALA A 82 -13.52 -1.91 -8.79
CA ALA A 82 -13.34 -3.07 -7.94
C ALA A 82 -13.83 -2.82 -6.50
N PRO A 83 -15.11 -2.45 -6.29
CA PRO A 83 -15.63 -1.96 -5.01
C PRO A 83 -15.50 -2.96 -3.86
N SER A 84 -15.49 -4.26 -4.15
CA SER A 84 -15.31 -5.29 -3.13
C SER A 84 -13.89 -5.40 -2.60
N PHE A 85 -12.90 -4.75 -3.25
CA PHE A 85 -11.49 -4.90 -2.91
C PHE A 85 -10.90 -3.74 -2.10
N VAL A 86 -11.63 -2.67 -1.88
CA VAL A 86 -11.13 -1.48 -1.19
C VAL A 86 -12.12 -1.01 -0.11
N PRO A 87 -11.67 -0.30 0.93
CA PRO A 87 -12.56 0.38 1.85
C PRO A 87 -13.29 1.52 1.15
N HIS A 88 -14.52 1.80 1.59
CA HIS A 88 -15.26 2.98 1.14
C HIS A 88 -14.62 4.27 1.66
N ILE A 89 -14.48 5.27 0.78
CA ILE A 89 -13.96 6.60 1.13
C ILE A 89 -15.12 7.54 1.37
N PHE A 90 -15.27 8.00 2.61
CA PHE A 90 -16.36 8.92 2.99
C PHE A 90 -16.02 10.37 2.71
N HIS A 91 -14.75 10.75 2.89
CA HIS A 91 -14.31 12.14 2.74
C HIS A 91 -12.81 12.24 2.53
N CYS A 92 -12.39 13.23 1.71
CA CYS A 92 -11.00 13.65 1.56
C CYS A 92 -10.91 15.17 1.75
N ASP A 93 -10.06 15.63 2.64
CA ASP A 93 -9.74 17.06 2.82
C ASP A 93 -8.32 17.32 2.30
N GLU A 94 -8.24 17.73 1.04
CA GLU A 94 -6.97 18.01 0.37
C GLU A 94 -6.25 19.25 0.95
N ALA A 95 -7.01 20.21 1.49
CA ALA A 95 -6.44 21.41 2.11
C ALA A 95 -5.76 21.14 3.46
N HIS A 96 -6.14 20.05 4.13
CA HIS A 96 -5.60 19.67 5.44
C HIS A 96 -4.95 18.30 5.45
N PHE A 97 -4.86 17.65 4.29
CA PHE A 97 -4.15 16.39 4.04
C PHE A 97 -4.60 15.23 4.94
N TYR A 98 -5.91 15.03 5.05
CA TYR A 98 -6.48 13.86 5.71
C TYR A 98 -7.64 13.27 4.93
N CYS A 99 -7.94 12.02 5.21
CA CYS A 99 -9.11 11.34 4.68
C CYS A 99 -9.85 10.58 5.78
N VAL A 100 -11.12 10.29 5.50
CA VAL A 100 -11.99 9.46 6.33
C VAL A 100 -12.50 8.30 5.49
N MET A 101 -12.24 7.08 5.95
CA MET A 101 -12.61 5.85 5.26
C MET A 101 -13.28 4.85 6.19
N GLU A 102 -13.81 3.80 5.59
CA GLU A 102 -14.43 2.68 6.28
C GLU A 102 -13.47 2.02 7.28
N ASP A 103 -13.99 1.74 8.49
CA ASP A 103 -13.30 0.92 9.49
C ASP A 103 -13.56 -0.57 9.21
N LEU A 104 -12.59 -1.24 8.64
CA LEU A 104 -12.64 -2.66 8.30
C LEU A 104 -12.50 -3.55 9.55
N LYS A 105 -13.53 -3.51 10.40
CA LYS A 105 -13.55 -4.28 11.66
C LYS A 105 -13.34 -5.76 11.45
N GLY A 106 -12.45 -6.35 12.24
CA GLY A 106 -12.15 -7.78 12.17
C GLY A 106 -11.14 -8.16 11.10
N HIS A 107 -10.79 -7.25 10.18
CA HIS A 107 -9.71 -7.49 9.23
C HIS A 107 -8.35 -7.36 9.93
N VAL A 108 -7.41 -8.18 9.49
CA VAL A 108 -6.01 -8.16 9.94
C VAL A 108 -5.08 -8.11 8.74
N LEU A 109 -3.89 -7.57 8.91
CA LEU A 109 -2.88 -7.54 7.84
C LEU A 109 -2.57 -8.97 7.37
N LEU A 110 -2.58 -9.18 6.05
CA LEU A 110 -2.23 -10.46 5.44
C LEU A 110 -0.81 -10.90 5.87
N GLN A 111 0.11 -9.95 5.98
CA GLN A 111 1.46 -10.18 6.47
C GLN A 111 1.46 -10.81 7.88
N GLN A 112 0.64 -10.31 8.80
CA GLN A 112 0.56 -10.84 10.17
C GLN A 112 -0.17 -12.19 10.23
N LYS A 113 -1.23 -12.34 9.43
CA LYS A 113 -2.03 -13.57 9.39
C LYS A 113 -1.21 -14.75 8.89
N ARG A 114 -0.47 -14.59 7.80
CA ARG A 114 0.35 -15.65 7.20
C ARG A 114 1.51 -16.14 8.09
N LEU A 115 1.95 -15.36 9.06
CA LEU A 115 2.93 -15.81 10.06
C LEU A 115 2.33 -16.79 11.07
N LYS A 116 1.01 -16.88 11.18
CA LYS A 116 0.29 -17.66 12.19
C LYS A 116 -0.47 -18.84 11.61
N GLU A 117 -0.93 -18.72 10.38
CA GLU A 117 -1.78 -19.70 9.74
C GLU A 117 -1.63 -19.72 8.21
N LYS A 118 -2.05 -20.83 7.61
CA LYS A 118 -2.11 -20.99 6.16
C LYS A 118 -3.19 -20.08 5.59
N ILE A 119 -2.87 -19.35 4.52
CA ILE A 119 -3.81 -18.46 3.85
C ILE A 119 -4.63 -19.25 2.84
N PRO A 120 -5.97 -19.12 2.82
CA PRO A 120 -6.82 -19.75 1.81
C PRO A 120 -6.44 -19.30 0.39
N LEU A 121 -6.38 -20.21 -0.57
CA LEU A 121 -6.01 -19.91 -1.97
C LEU A 121 -6.94 -18.88 -2.61
N VAL A 122 -8.22 -18.86 -2.22
CA VAL A 122 -9.21 -17.88 -2.70
C VAL A 122 -8.77 -16.43 -2.46
N ILE A 123 -7.95 -16.15 -1.45
CA ILE A 123 -7.39 -14.82 -1.24
C ILE A 123 -6.46 -14.44 -2.39
N TYR A 124 -5.59 -15.35 -2.82
CA TYR A 124 -4.68 -15.14 -3.94
C TYR A 124 -5.43 -15.03 -5.28
N GLU A 125 -6.45 -15.86 -5.52
CA GLU A 125 -7.34 -15.77 -6.68
C GLU A 125 -8.04 -14.41 -6.77
N LYS A 126 -8.50 -13.89 -5.64
CA LYS A 126 -9.08 -12.54 -5.56
C LYS A 126 -8.07 -11.45 -5.85
N LEU A 127 -6.82 -11.57 -5.39
CA LEU A 127 -5.77 -10.61 -5.72
C LEU A 127 -5.44 -10.63 -7.21
N GLY A 128 -5.40 -11.81 -7.84
CA GLY A 128 -5.29 -11.91 -9.31
C GLY A 128 -6.45 -11.25 -10.03
N THR A 129 -7.67 -11.43 -9.53
CA THR A 129 -8.87 -10.75 -10.05
C THR A 129 -8.73 -9.22 -9.92
N PHE A 130 -8.27 -8.71 -8.79
CA PHE A 130 -8.04 -7.28 -8.58
C PHE A 130 -7.03 -6.72 -9.58
N LEU A 131 -5.87 -7.38 -9.74
CA LEU A 131 -4.84 -6.97 -10.70
C LEU A 131 -5.37 -6.98 -12.15
N ALA A 132 -6.15 -7.99 -12.52
CA ALA A 132 -6.79 -8.05 -13.84
C ALA A 132 -7.78 -6.91 -14.07
N LEU A 133 -8.54 -6.51 -13.03
CA LEU A 133 -9.45 -5.36 -13.08
C LEU A 133 -8.68 -4.04 -13.25
N LEU A 134 -7.54 -3.87 -12.57
CA LEU A 134 -6.68 -2.69 -12.77
C LEU A 134 -6.20 -2.59 -14.21
N TYR A 135 -5.68 -3.68 -14.74
CA TYR A 135 -5.15 -3.72 -16.12
C TYR A 135 -6.23 -3.43 -17.18
N THR A 136 -7.39 -4.07 -17.04
CA THR A 136 -8.44 -4.00 -18.07
C THR A 136 -9.27 -2.71 -18.03
N ASN A 137 -9.34 -2.05 -16.88
CA ASN A 137 -10.23 -0.89 -16.70
C ASN A 137 -9.49 0.44 -16.61
N THR A 138 -8.15 0.46 -16.52
CA THR A 138 -7.43 1.73 -16.47
C THR A 138 -7.59 2.52 -17.77
N PRO A 139 -8.29 3.66 -17.77
CA PRO A 139 -8.47 4.45 -18.98
C PRO A 139 -7.14 5.10 -19.38
N LEU A 140 -6.72 4.90 -20.63
CA LEU A 140 -5.53 5.56 -21.18
C LEU A 140 -5.63 7.10 -21.18
N SER A 141 -6.84 7.64 -21.03
CA SER A 141 -7.13 9.08 -20.95
C SER A 141 -6.90 9.68 -19.55
N CYS A 142 -6.80 8.87 -18.49
CA CYS A 142 -6.55 9.34 -17.11
C CYS A 142 -5.07 9.59 -16.82
N LYS A 143 -4.26 9.85 -17.84
CA LYS A 143 -2.84 10.20 -17.68
C LYS A 143 -2.67 11.67 -17.27
N GLU A 144 -3.32 12.07 -16.19
CA GLU A 144 -3.17 13.42 -15.66
C GLU A 144 -1.85 13.57 -14.91
N ASP A 145 -1.32 14.77 -14.89
CA ASP A 145 -0.07 15.15 -14.19
C ASP A 145 -0.10 14.78 -12.70
N PHE A 146 -1.32 14.68 -12.13
CA PHE A 146 -1.56 14.28 -10.76
C PHE A 146 -0.92 12.92 -10.40
N TYR A 147 -0.99 11.93 -11.31
CA TYR A 147 -0.42 10.60 -11.09
C TYR A 147 1.06 10.48 -11.48
N GLU A 148 1.74 11.57 -11.75
CA GLU A 148 3.20 11.53 -11.87
C GLU A 148 3.86 11.15 -10.55
N ASN A 149 3.28 11.59 -9.41
CA ASN A 149 3.70 11.24 -8.05
C ASN A 149 5.23 11.27 -7.89
N ALA A 150 5.85 12.30 -8.44
CA ALA A 150 7.28 12.34 -8.75
C ALA A 150 8.18 12.04 -7.54
N THR A 151 7.81 12.54 -6.35
CA THR A 151 8.62 12.33 -5.14
C THR A 151 8.56 10.86 -4.70
N LEU A 152 7.38 10.24 -4.63
CA LEU A 152 7.24 8.84 -4.22
C LEU A 152 7.76 7.90 -5.31
N LYS A 153 7.57 8.24 -6.59
CA LYS A 153 8.20 7.53 -7.71
C LYS A 153 9.72 7.50 -7.58
N SER A 154 10.34 8.64 -7.25
CA SER A 154 11.79 8.72 -7.04
C SER A 154 12.25 7.90 -5.82
N ILE A 155 11.45 7.84 -4.76
CA ILE A 155 11.73 6.96 -3.61
C ILE A 155 11.72 5.49 -4.06
N SER A 156 10.67 5.05 -4.76
CA SER A 156 10.60 3.67 -5.29
C SER A 156 11.76 3.37 -6.24
N GLU A 157 12.08 4.28 -7.16
CA GLU A 157 13.23 4.15 -8.06
C GLU A 157 14.53 3.93 -7.28
N ASN A 158 14.79 4.80 -6.31
CA ASN A 158 16.04 4.75 -5.55
C ASN A 158 16.17 3.48 -4.71
N TYR A 159 15.14 3.13 -3.94
CA TYR A 159 15.20 2.00 -3.02
C TYR A 159 15.15 0.63 -3.72
N ILE A 160 14.51 0.55 -4.89
CA ILE A 160 14.35 -0.72 -5.61
C ILE A 160 15.45 -0.92 -6.66
N PHE A 161 15.75 0.12 -7.45
CA PHE A 161 16.60 -0.03 -8.63
C PHE A 161 18.01 0.59 -8.48
N VAL A 162 18.23 1.56 -7.57
CA VAL A 162 19.50 2.29 -7.49
C VAL A 162 20.33 1.89 -6.27
N PHE A 163 19.79 2.06 -5.07
CA PHE A 163 20.55 1.84 -3.82
C PHE A 163 21.06 0.42 -3.63
N PRO A 164 20.36 -0.65 -4.06
CA PRO A 164 20.90 -2.01 -3.95
C PRO A 164 22.22 -2.22 -4.69
N HIS A 165 22.50 -1.41 -5.74
CA HIS A 165 23.74 -1.49 -6.52
C HIS A 165 24.89 -0.67 -5.92
N ILE A 166 24.60 0.24 -4.98
CA ILE A 166 25.61 1.08 -4.35
C ILE A 166 26.14 0.39 -3.09
N SER A 167 27.40 -0.04 -3.11
CA SER A 167 28.03 -0.66 -1.94
C SER A 167 28.04 0.30 -0.75
N ASN A 168 27.51 -0.14 0.39
CA ASN A 168 27.46 0.63 1.65
C ASN A 168 26.68 1.95 1.55
N HIS A 169 25.58 1.96 0.81
CA HIS A 169 24.69 3.13 0.76
C HIS A 169 24.06 3.39 2.14
N GLU A 170 24.12 4.64 2.62
CA GLU A 170 23.67 5.00 3.97
C GLU A 170 22.17 4.66 4.22
N ALA A 171 21.32 4.81 3.19
CA ALA A 171 19.89 4.56 3.29
C ALA A 171 19.51 3.07 3.13
N LEU A 172 20.41 2.22 2.64
CA LEU A 172 20.16 0.79 2.41
C LEU A 172 21.41 -0.04 2.67
N ILE A 173 21.54 -0.55 3.88
CA ILE A 173 22.64 -1.43 4.28
C ILE A 173 22.19 -2.88 4.07
N LEU A 174 22.71 -3.52 3.03
CA LEU A 174 22.45 -4.93 2.74
C LEU A 174 23.49 -5.85 3.39
N PRO A 175 23.07 -7.02 3.91
CA PRO A 175 24.01 -8.00 4.41
C PRO A 175 25.01 -8.45 3.32
N PRO A 176 26.29 -8.71 3.65
CA PRO A 176 27.35 -9.01 2.68
C PRO A 176 27.06 -10.19 1.75
N PHE A 177 26.23 -11.16 2.16
CA PHE A 177 25.88 -12.32 1.34
C PHE A 177 25.03 -11.99 0.12
N PHE A 178 24.40 -10.79 0.05
CA PHE A 178 23.70 -10.33 -1.16
C PHE A 178 24.67 -9.85 -2.27
N THR A 179 25.89 -9.47 -1.92
CA THR A 179 26.86 -8.89 -2.87
C THR A 179 27.09 -9.73 -4.14
N PRO A 180 27.24 -11.08 -4.07
CA PRO A 180 27.41 -11.88 -5.29
C PRO A 180 26.19 -11.85 -6.23
N VAL A 181 24.97 -11.76 -5.67
CA VAL A 181 23.73 -11.68 -6.48
C VAL A 181 23.67 -10.34 -7.18
N LEU A 182 23.86 -9.26 -6.43
CA LEU A 182 23.79 -7.88 -6.93
C LEU A 182 24.85 -7.57 -8.01
N LYS A 183 26.01 -8.24 -7.96
CA LYS A 183 27.09 -8.10 -8.94
C LYS A 183 27.05 -9.11 -10.08
N SER A 184 25.99 -9.92 -10.18
CA SER A 184 25.84 -10.80 -11.33
C SER A 184 25.42 -10.00 -12.56
N ALA A 185 26.04 -10.27 -13.71
CA ALA A 185 25.71 -9.60 -14.97
C ALA A 185 24.20 -9.72 -15.30
N LEU A 186 23.62 -10.91 -15.06
CA LEU A 186 22.18 -11.15 -15.26
C LEU A 186 21.32 -10.20 -14.40
N PHE A 187 21.71 -9.93 -13.17
CA PHE A 187 20.97 -9.02 -12.28
C PHE A 187 21.10 -7.57 -12.78
N GLU A 188 22.33 -7.10 -13.05
CA GLU A 188 22.60 -5.74 -13.50
C GLU A 188 21.86 -5.40 -14.81
N GLU A 189 21.98 -6.26 -15.84
CA GLU A 189 21.32 -6.07 -17.13
C GLU A 189 19.78 -6.01 -17.01
N ASN A 190 19.19 -6.86 -16.17
CA ASN A 190 17.73 -6.86 -15.99
C ASN A 190 17.27 -5.67 -15.15
N MET A 191 18.01 -5.24 -14.13
CA MET A 191 17.61 -4.11 -13.29
C MET A 191 17.57 -2.80 -14.06
N ASP A 192 18.52 -2.54 -14.95
CA ASP A 192 18.49 -1.35 -15.81
C ASP A 192 17.27 -1.36 -16.74
N THR A 193 16.96 -2.50 -17.33
CA THR A 193 15.77 -2.67 -18.17
C THR A 193 14.48 -2.46 -17.39
N LEU A 194 14.35 -3.07 -16.21
CA LEU A 194 13.15 -2.93 -15.36
C LEU A 194 12.97 -1.51 -14.84
N ARG A 195 14.08 -0.84 -14.49
CA ARG A 195 14.07 0.57 -14.11
C ARG A 195 13.56 1.45 -15.23
N ASP A 196 14.06 1.25 -16.46
CA ASP A 196 13.63 2.00 -17.64
C ASP A 196 12.15 1.81 -17.93
N LEU A 197 11.65 0.56 -17.86
CA LEU A 197 10.23 0.26 -17.96
C LEU A 197 9.40 0.98 -16.87
N PHE A 198 9.83 0.91 -15.61
CA PHE A 198 9.15 1.58 -14.49
C PHE A 198 9.06 3.10 -14.68
N LEU A 199 10.12 3.71 -15.20
CA LEU A 199 10.18 5.16 -15.38
C LEU A 199 9.36 5.68 -16.56
N HIS A 200 9.26 4.91 -17.66
CA HIS A 200 8.79 5.43 -18.93
C HIS A 200 7.53 4.76 -19.48
N VAL A 201 7.24 3.50 -19.09
CA VAL A 201 6.04 2.81 -19.56
C VAL A 201 4.86 3.13 -18.67
N LYS A 202 3.80 3.69 -19.25
CA LYS A 202 2.54 4.05 -18.60
C LYS A 202 1.44 3.08 -19.07
N GLU A 203 1.44 1.85 -18.52
CA GLU A 203 0.53 0.78 -18.93
C GLU A 203 -0.83 0.91 -18.26
N CYS A 204 -0.85 0.91 -16.93
CA CYS A 204 -2.06 1.08 -16.13
C CYS A 204 -1.77 1.86 -14.85
N LEU A 205 -2.82 2.30 -14.14
CA LEU A 205 -2.67 2.87 -12.80
C LEU A 205 -2.42 1.72 -11.82
N ILE A 206 -1.20 1.61 -11.33
CA ILE A 206 -0.79 0.61 -10.34
C ILE A 206 -0.95 1.13 -8.92
N HIS A 207 -0.96 0.24 -7.95
CA HIS A 207 -0.92 0.58 -6.53
C HIS A 207 0.45 1.19 -6.12
N GLY A 208 1.53 0.68 -6.71
CA GLY A 208 2.89 1.17 -6.53
C GLY A 208 3.62 0.66 -5.28
N ASP A 209 2.91 -0.01 -4.36
CA ASP A 209 3.46 -0.68 -3.17
C ASP A 209 2.55 -1.84 -2.72
N LEU A 210 2.18 -2.72 -3.67
CA LEU A 210 1.24 -3.81 -3.42
C LEU A 210 1.94 -5.00 -2.76
N HIS A 211 2.01 -4.98 -1.44
CA HIS A 211 2.63 -6.04 -0.65
C HIS A 211 1.69 -6.59 0.42
N THR A 212 2.05 -7.67 1.11
CA THR A 212 1.19 -8.30 2.13
C THR A 212 0.89 -7.41 3.34
N GLY A 213 1.62 -6.31 3.53
CA GLY A 213 1.36 -5.29 4.54
C GLY A 213 0.35 -4.23 4.11
N SER A 214 0.06 -4.09 2.80
CA SER A 214 -0.99 -3.23 2.25
C SER A 214 -2.29 -3.99 1.96
N LEU A 215 -2.42 -5.22 2.49
CA LEU A 215 -3.59 -6.09 2.32
C LEU A 215 -4.20 -6.45 3.68
N LEU A 216 -5.48 -6.21 3.83
CA LEU A 216 -6.27 -6.59 4.99
C LEU A 216 -7.18 -7.77 4.64
N VAL A 217 -7.29 -8.77 5.53
CA VAL A 217 -8.08 -9.99 5.28
C VAL A 217 -8.97 -10.34 6.46
N HIS A 218 -10.19 -10.82 6.16
CA HIS A 218 -11.13 -11.38 7.12
C HIS A 218 -11.90 -12.53 6.47
N GLY A 219 -11.71 -13.76 6.95
CA GLY A 219 -12.22 -14.95 6.25
C GLY A 219 -11.66 -15.03 4.84
N ASP A 220 -12.56 -15.04 3.85
CA ASP A 220 -12.23 -15.02 2.42
C ASP A 220 -12.27 -13.60 1.82
N ASP A 221 -12.52 -12.57 2.63
CA ASP A 221 -12.51 -11.19 2.16
C ASP A 221 -11.09 -10.63 2.18
N VAL A 222 -10.75 -9.84 1.14
CA VAL A 222 -9.47 -9.14 1.03
C VAL A 222 -9.70 -7.69 0.62
N LYS A 223 -9.03 -6.79 1.30
CA LYS A 223 -9.07 -5.35 1.03
C LYS A 223 -7.66 -4.82 0.80
N VAL A 224 -7.53 -4.01 -0.24
CA VAL A 224 -6.30 -3.28 -0.59
C VAL A 224 -6.37 -1.90 0.05
N ILE A 225 -5.29 -1.47 0.68
CA ILE A 225 -5.13 -0.17 1.36
C ILE A 225 -3.76 0.43 1.05
N ASP A 226 -3.56 1.69 1.41
CA ASP A 226 -2.25 2.38 1.36
C ASP A 226 -1.69 2.62 -0.06
N ALA A 227 -2.55 3.07 -1.00
CA ALA A 227 -2.19 3.32 -2.39
C ALA A 227 -1.50 4.68 -2.64
N GLU A 228 -0.70 5.20 -1.69
CA GLU A 228 -0.05 6.51 -1.80
C GLU A 228 1.10 6.54 -2.81
N PHE A 229 1.66 5.39 -3.16
CA PHE A 229 2.69 5.23 -4.20
C PHE A 229 2.13 5.04 -5.62
N SER A 230 0.83 5.16 -5.79
CA SER A 230 0.18 4.96 -7.09
C SER A 230 0.71 5.89 -8.17
N LEU A 231 0.90 5.32 -9.33
CA LEU A 231 1.34 6.01 -10.55
C LEU A 231 0.98 5.14 -11.78
N PHE A 232 1.11 5.72 -12.97
CA PHE A 232 1.04 4.94 -14.20
C PHE A 232 2.38 4.24 -14.45
N ALA A 233 2.39 2.90 -14.40
CA ALA A 233 3.56 2.07 -14.64
C ALA A 233 3.14 0.68 -15.16
N PRO A 234 4.10 -0.21 -15.50
CA PRO A 234 3.78 -1.59 -15.83
C PRO A 234 3.12 -2.33 -14.66
N LEU A 235 2.03 -3.06 -14.92
CA LEU A 235 1.36 -3.90 -13.92
C LEU A 235 2.32 -4.92 -13.28
N GLY A 236 3.30 -5.37 -14.07
CA GLY A 236 4.35 -6.30 -13.61
C GLY A 236 5.12 -5.81 -12.39
N PHE A 237 5.12 -4.50 -12.10
CA PHE A 237 5.72 -3.96 -10.88
C PHE A 237 4.95 -4.43 -9.63
N ASP A 238 3.65 -4.20 -9.57
CA ASP A 238 2.81 -4.65 -8.44
C ASP A 238 2.79 -6.17 -8.32
N MET A 239 2.70 -6.88 -9.44
CA MET A 239 2.77 -8.36 -9.46
C MET A 239 4.09 -8.86 -8.87
N GLY A 240 5.21 -8.25 -9.25
CA GLY A 240 6.54 -8.61 -8.76
C GLY A 240 6.69 -8.40 -7.26
N VAL A 241 6.22 -7.25 -6.74
CA VAL A 241 6.23 -6.95 -5.31
C VAL A 241 5.36 -7.94 -4.54
N LEU A 242 4.14 -8.20 -5.01
CA LEU A 242 3.23 -9.16 -4.37
C LEU A 242 3.82 -10.58 -4.37
N PHE A 243 4.35 -11.04 -5.49
CA PHE A 243 4.97 -12.38 -5.60
C PHE A 243 6.18 -12.51 -4.69
N ALA A 244 7.05 -11.50 -4.63
CA ALA A 244 8.18 -11.50 -3.72
C ALA A 244 7.72 -11.63 -2.25
N HIS A 245 6.68 -10.89 -1.85
CA HIS A 245 6.14 -10.97 -0.50
C HIS A 245 5.46 -12.32 -0.21
N ILE A 246 4.76 -12.93 -1.16
CA ILE A 246 4.24 -14.30 -1.04
C ILE A 246 5.41 -15.26 -0.82
N LEU A 247 6.45 -15.19 -1.65
CA LEU A 247 7.62 -16.05 -1.56
C LEU A 247 8.37 -15.90 -0.23
N PHE A 248 8.59 -14.66 0.24
CA PHE A 248 9.25 -14.42 1.54
C PHE A 248 8.51 -15.05 2.70
N GLY A 249 7.18 -14.98 2.73
CA GLY A 249 6.41 -15.61 3.79
C GLY A 249 6.44 -17.13 3.73
N GLU A 250 6.44 -17.71 2.53
CA GLU A 250 6.57 -19.16 2.35
C GLU A 250 7.96 -19.66 2.78
N LEU A 251 9.01 -18.93 2.42
CA LEU A 251 10.37 -19.22 2.91
C LEU A 251 10.46 -19.14 4.43
N HIS A 252 9.82 -18.14 5.04
CA HIS A 252 9.74 -18.02 6.50
C HIS A 252 8.99 -19.22 7.11
N ALA A 253 7.85 -19.64 6.53
CA ALA A 253 7.11 -20.81 6.98
C ALA A 253 7.96 -22.10 6.91
N LEU A 254 8.74 -22.28 5.83
CA LEU A 254 9.69 -23.39 5.70
C LEU A 254 10.75 -23.37 6.80
N MET A 255 11.32 -22.20 7.11
CA MET A 255 12.31 -22.07 8.19
C MET A 255 11.76 -22.44 9.56
N LEU A 256 10.45 -22.27 9.77
CA LEU A 256 9.74 -22.69 10.98
C LEU A 256 9.28 -24.17 10.95
N GLY A 257 9.57 -24.90 9.88
CA GLY A 257 9.18 -26.30 9.71
C GLY A 257 7.69 -26.51 9.33
N HIS A 258 7.04 -25.45 8.83
CA HIS A 258 5.65 -25.53 8.38
C HIS A 258 5.57 -26.04 6.93
N GLN A 259 4.43 -26.65 6.57
CA GLN A 259 4.14 -26.95 5.16
C GLN A 259 3.83 -25.67 4.41
N THR A 260 4.32 -25.59 3.17
CA THR A 260 4.10 -24.44 2.28
C THR A 260 3.10 -24.75 1.18
N GLN A 261 2.62 -23.69 0.55
CA GLN A 261 1.74 -23.74 -0.62
C GLN A 261 2.20 -22.75 -1.70
N THR A 262 3.51 -22.52 -1.76
CA THR A 262 4.11 -21.48 -2.62
C THR A 262 3.65 -21.57 -4.06
N GLN A 263 3.70 -22.76 -4.64
CA GLN A 263 3.33 -22.96 -6.03
C GLN A 263 1.86 -22.67 -6.28
N GLU A 264 0.98 -23.21 -5.43
CA GLU A 264 -0.47 -23.00 -5.53
C GLU A 264 -0.80 -21.51 -5.34
N ALA A 265 -0.18 -20.84 -4.37
CA ALA A 265 -0.41 -19.43 -4.09
C ALA A 265 0.03 -18.54 -5.27
N LEU A 266 1.21 -18.78 -5.85
CA LEU A 266 1.71 -18.00 -6.99
C LEU A 266 0.91 -18.25 -8.29
N LEU A 267 0.40 -19.47 -8.48
CA LEU A 267 -0.44 -19.78 -9.64
C LEU A 267 -1.88 -19.27 -9.51
N SER A 268 -2.31 -18.90 -8.30
CA SER A 268 -3.67 -18.41 -8.03
C SER A 268 -3.78 -16.88 -8.21
N VAL A 269 -2.68 -16.14 -8.19
CA VAL A 269 -2.63 -14.71 -8.54
C VAL A 269 -2.51 -14.54 -10.06
#